data_2c702a4b8a6bda708e173f76457a7e7c
#
_entry.id   2c702a4b8a6bda708e173f76457a7e7c
#
_cell.length_a   1.000
_cell.length_b   1.000
_cell.length_c   1.000
_cell.angle_alpha   90.00
_cell.angle_beta   90.00
_cell.angle_gamma   90.00
#
_symmetry.space_group_name_H-M   'P 1'
#
loop_
_entity.id
_entity.type
_entity.pdbx_description
1 polymer ?
#
loop_
_entity_poly.entity_id
_entity_poly.type
_entity_poly.pdbx_seq_one_letter_code
_entity_poly.pdbx_strand_id
1 'polypeptide(L)'
;MSLKEITKDLHHEAETTIFAKMLLSGKIGKEDYRNYLYNLLAIYDAIEWYCKRQGFLDSMPDLPRLKSIYADFMELDDGTYCYLTPATLEYQAYLHKMGSDPERKHLIKAHLYCRHMGDLFGGQIIKKQVAHISSGKFYDFENADAMKATIRQILTDDLGDEARVAFEYAIKMMKDLYGGQ
;
A
#
# COMPACT_ATOMS: atom_id res chain seq x y z
N MET A 1 9.22 -19.05 -10.79
CA MET A 1 9.95 -17.91 -10.13
C MET A 1 8.97 -17.28 -9.16
N SER A 2 9.36 -17.04 -7.91
CA SER A 2 8.45 -16.47 -6.91
C SER A 2 8.17 -14.99 -7.21
N LEU A 3 7.00 -14.47 -6.78
CA LEU A 3 6.68 -13.03 -6.92
C LEU A 3 7.77 -12.14 -6.33
N LYS A 4 8.38 -12.57 -5.22
CA LYS A 4 9.50 -11.86 -4.59
C LYS A 4 10.72 -11.73 -5.52
N GLU A 5 11.02 -12.77 -6.28
CA GLU A 5 12.14 -12.73 -7.26
C GLU A 5 11.80 -11.86 -8.46
N ILE A 6 10.56 -11.97 -8.97
CA ILE A 6 10.06 -11.19 -10.12
C ILE A 6 10.04 -9.68 -9.84
N THR A 7 9.79 -9.29 -8.58
CA THR A 7 9.65 -7.86 -8.19
C THR A 7 10.85 -7.31 -7.44
N LYS A 8 11.94 -8.06 -7.32
CA LYS A 8 13.10 -7.69 -6.48
C LYS A 8 13.74 -6.36 -6.87
N ASP A 9 13.88 -6.11 -8.16
CA ASP A 9 14.45 -4.89 -8.72
C ASP A 9 13.57 -3.67 -8.38
N LEU A 10 12.25 -3.78 -8.58
CA LEU A 10 11.30 -2.71 -8.27
C LEU A 10 11.16 -2.48 -6.76
N HIS A 11 11.24 -3.54 -5.96
CA HIS A 11 11.26 -3.41 -4.50
C HIS A 11 12.48 -2.57 -4.05
N HIS A 12 13.66 -2.86 -4.61
CA HIS A 12 14.86 -2.08 -4.33
C HIS A 12 14.72 -0.62 -4.81
N GLU A 13 14.15 -0.39 -6.01
CA GLU A 13 13.88 0.96 -6.51
C GLU A 13 12.95 1.71 -5.56
N ALA A 14 11.85 1.09 -5.12
CA ALA A 14 10.89 1.68 -4.19
C ALA A 14 11.56 2.15 -2.89
N GLU A 15 12.42 1.31 -2.28
CA GLU A 15 13.14 1.62 -1.04
C GLU A 15 14.18 2.74 -1.21
N THR A 16 14.65 2.97 -2.42
CA THR A 16 15.67 3.98 -2.72
C THR A 16 15.09 5.34 -3.13
N THR A 17 13.79 5.47 -3.28
CA THR A 17 13.15 6.77 -3.49
C THR A 17 13.44 7.73 -2.34
N ILE A 18 13.45 9.05 -2.62
CA ILE A 18 13.68 10.06 -1.57
C ILE A 18 12.61 9.95 -0.49
N PHE A 19 11.34 9.79 -0.89
CA PHE A 19 10.23 9.64 0.04
C PHE A 19 10.41 8.44 0.97
N ALA A 20 10.71 7.25 0.43
CA ALA A 20 10.94 6.04 1.24
C ALA A 20 12.12 6.20 2.21
N LYS A 21 13.22 6.83 1.77
CA LYS A 21 14.36 7.13 2.64
C LYS A 21 13.99 8.06 3.79
N MET A 22 13.17 9.08 3.56
CA MET A 22 12.68 9.97 4.62
C MET A 22 11.78 9.23 5.59
N LEU A 23 10.85 8.41 5.08
CA LEU A 23 9.96 7.59 5.89
C LEU A 23 10.76 6.61 6.78
N LEU A 24 11.70 5.86 6.18
CA LEU A 24 12.49 4.84 6.87
C LEU A 24 13.57 5.42 7.82
N SER A 25 13.96 6.67 7.65
CA SER A 25 14.92 7.35 8.53
C SER A 25 14.25 8.19 9.64
N GLY A 26 12.91 8.27 9.66
CA GLY A 26 12.18 9.12 10.61
C GLY A 26 12.31 10.62 10.35
N LYS A 27 12.77 11.02 9.17
CA LYS A 27 12.93 12.41 8.78
C LYS A 27 11.70 13.01 8.09
N ILE A 28 10.64 12.21 7.91
CA ILE A 28 9.41 12.65 7.29
C ILE A 28 8.70 13.66 8.19
N GLY A 29 8.23 14.77 7.60
CA GLY A 29 7.42 15.76 8.29
C GLY A 29 5.96 15.32 8.48
N LYS A 30 5.26 15.95 9.45
CA LYS A 30 3.85 15.67 9.74
C LYS A 30 2.97 15.87 8.50
N GLU A 31 3.16 16.96 7.76
CA GLU A 31 2.38 17.28 6.56
C GLU A 31 2.58 16.27 5.44
N ASP A 32 3.84 15.88 5.17
CA ASP A 32 4.17 14.89 4.14
C ASP A 32 3.60 13.52 4.50
N TYR A 33 3.70 13.12 5.76
CA TYR A 33 3.15 11.84 6.22
C TYR A 33 1.62 11.84 6.17
N ARG A 34 0.96 12.94 6.56
CA ARG A 34 -0.49 13.10 6.44
C ARG A 34 -0.94 13.01 4.97
N ASN A 35 -0.26 13.71 4.05
CA ASN A 35 -0.58 13.66 2.63
C ASN A 35 -0.33 12.24 2.04
N TYR A 36 0.69 11.54 2.51
CA TYR A 36 0.92 10.13 2.18
C TYR A 36 -0.26 9.26 2.60
N LEU A 37 -0.73 9.38 3.85
CA LEU A 37 -1.89 8.63 4.34
C LEU A 37 -3.14 8.94 3.52
N TYR A 38 -3.34 10.20 3.11
CA TYR A 38 -4.45 10.60 2.26
C TYR A 38 -4.42 9.90 0.88
N ASN A 39 -3.25 9.76 0.29
CA ASN A 39 -3.07 9.00 -0.95
C ASN A 39 -3.29 7.49 -0.74
N LEU A 40 -2.83 6.94 0.37
CA LEU A 40 -3.06 5.54 0.71
C LEU A 40 -4.55 5.23 0.88
N LEU A 41 -5.35 6.13 1.46
CA LEU A 41 -6.80 5.93 1.58
C LEU A 41 -7.45 5.61 0.24
N ALA A 42 -7.13 6.38 -0.81
CA ALA A 42 -7.69 6.17 -2.14
C ALA A 42 -7.29 4.81 -2.76
N ILE A 43 -6.04 4.39 -2.54
CA ILE A 43 -5.49 3.15 -3.08
C ILE A 43 -6.04 1.93 -2.35
N TYR A 44 -6.02 1.96 -1.00
CA TYR A 44 -6.49 0.84 -0.18
C TYR A 44 -8.00 0.65 -0.27
N ASP A 45 -8.77 1.74 -0.38
CA ASP A 45 -10.21 1.65 -0.63
C ASP A 45 -10.50 0.82 -1.90
N ALA A 46 -9.83 1.13 -3.01
CA ALA A 46 -10.02 0.40 -4.26
C ALA A 46 -9.58 -1.07 -4.16
N ILE A 47 -8.38 -1.34 -3.61
CA ILE A 47 -7.86 -2.71 -3.50
C ILE A 47 -8.76 -3.55 -2.58
N GLU A 48 -9.06 -3.07 -1.38
CA GLU A 48 -9.84 -3.80 -0.39
C GLU A 48 -11.29 -4.00 -0.83
N TRP A 49 -11.89 -3.02 -1.51
CA TRP A 49 -13.22 -3.14 -2.11
C TRP A 49 -13.30 -4.32 -3.08
N TYR A 50 -12.39 -4.40 -4.05
CA TYR A 50 -12.41 -5.47 -5.05
C TYR A 50 -12.01 -6.82 -4.47
N CYS A 51 -11.04 -6.86 -3.54
CA CYS A 51 -10.68 -8.08 -2.83
C CYS A 51 -11.83 -8.63 -2.00
N LYS A 52 -12.57 -7.78 -1.30
CA LYS A 52 -13.76 -8.17 -0.53
C LYS A 52 -14.86 -8.73 -1.43
N ARG A 53 -15.16 -8.05 -2.54
CA ARG A 53 -16.19 -8.51 -3.50
C ARG A 53 -15.88 -9.87 -4.13
N GLN A 54 -14.63 -10.28 -4.16
CA GLN A 54 -14.17 -11.56 -4.69
C GLN A 54 -13.93 -12.61 -3.60
N GLY A 55 -14.21 -12.30 -2.34
CA GLY A 55 -14.04 -13.23 -1.22
C GLY A 55 -12.57 -13.43 -0.78
N PHE A 56 -11.61 -12.69 -1.33
CA PHE A 56 -10.19 -12.88 -0.97
C PHE A 56 -9.86 -12.45 0.46
N LEU A 57 -10.71 -11.66 1.09
CA LEU A 57 -10.54 -11.20 2.48
C LEU A 57 -11.32 -12.04 3.50
N ASP A 58 -12.13 -13.00 3.08
CA ASP A 58 -13.01 -13.76 3.97
C ASP A 58 -12.22 -14.58 5.02
N SER A 59 -11.05 -15.08 4.63
CA SER A 59 -10.14 -15.81 5.54
C SER A 59 -9.18 -14.89 6.31
N MET A 60 -9.22 -13.57 6.07
CA MET A 60 -8.31 -12.58 6.64
C MET A 60 -9.07 -11.31 7.07
N PRO A 61 -10.07 -11.41 7.99
CA PRO A 61 -10.93 -10.27 8.33
C PRO A 61 -10.17 -9.09 8.94
N ASP A 62 -9.00 -9.34 9.54
CA ASP A 62 -8.15 -8.33 10.20
C ASP A 62 -7.08 -7.75 9.28
N LEU A 63 -6.98 -8.22 8.02
CA LEU A 63 -6.01 -7.71 7.05
C LEU A 63 -6.34 -6.29 6.53
N PRO A 64 -7.61 -5.90 6.28
CA PRO A 64 -7.93 -4.58 5.75
C PRO A 64 -7.38 -3.45 6.60
N ARG A 65 -6.78 -2.45 5.96
CA ARG A 65 -6.09 -1.33 6.62
C ARG A 65 -6.81 0.00 6.49
N LEU A 66 -7.83 0.11 5.63
CA LEU A 66 -8.51 1.36 5.34
C LEU A 66 -8.94 2.12 6.62
N LYS A 67 -9.52 1.42 7.61
CA LYS A 67 -9.92 2.02 8.88
C LYS A 67 -8.74 2.53 9.71
N SER A 68 -7.64 1.78 9.73
CA SER A 68 -6.45 2.13 10.50
C SER A 68 -5.70 3.29 9.85
N ILE A 69 -5.62 3.31 8.51
CA ILE A 69 -5.06 4.45 7.75
C ILE A 69 -5.90 5.70 8.02
N TYR A 70 -7.23 5.58 7.98
CA TYR A 70 -8.13 6.70 8.27
C TYR A 70 -7.97 7.22 9.70
N ALA A 71 -7.79 6.33 10.69
CA ALA A 71 -7.57 6.72 12.07
C ALA A 71 -6.24 7.50 12.25
N ASP A 72 -5.16 7.03 11.61
CA ASP A 72 -3.88 7.74 11.64
C ASP A 72 -3.95 9.08 10.87
N PHE A 73 -4.68 9.13 9.75
CA PHE A 73 -4.92 10.36 9.01
C PHE A 73 -5.66 11.40 9.88
N MET A 74 -6.76 11.00 10.53
CA MET A 74 -7.56 11.89 11.38
C MET A 74 -6.79 12.37 12.62
N GLU A 75 -5.86 11.58 13.13
CA GLU A 75 -4.95 12.00 14.22
C GLU A 75 -4.06 13.18 13.80
N LEU A 76 -3.72 13.27 12.51
CA LEU A 76 -2.85 14.30 11.95
C LEU A 76 -3.61 15.45 11.30
N ASP A 77 -4.92 15.29 11.08
CA ASP A 77 -5.73 16.27 10.35
C ASP A 77 -5.84 17.59 11.15
N ASP A 78 -5.44 18.65 10.52
CA ASP A 78 -5.48 20.02 11.06
C ASP A 78 -6.31 20.97 10.16
N GLY A 79 -7.08 20.39 9.22
CA GLY A 79 -7.89 21.12 8.26
C GLY A 79 -7.12 21.74 7.10
N THR A 80 -5.81 21.55 7.02
CA THR A 80 -5.03 22.02 5.86
C THR A 80 -5.24 21.09 4.67
N TYR A 81 -5.05 21.63 3.48
CA TYR A 81 -5.32 20.91 2.22
C TYR A 81 -4.41 19.69 2.05
N CYS A 82 -5.02 18.55 1.68
CA CYS A 82 -4.36 17.37 1.15
C CYS A 82 -4.72 17.19 -0.31
N TYR A 83 -3.83 16.57 -1.08
CA TYR A 83 -4.05 16.32 -2.51
C TYR A 83 -3.75 14.86 -2.86
N LEU A 84 -4.47 14.36 -3.87
CA LEU A 84 -4.10 13.10 -4.51
C LEU A 84 -3.07 13.39 -5.59
N THR A 85 -1.97 12.64 -5.58
CA THR A 85 -0.95 12.76 -6.62
C THR A 85 -1.48 12.28 -7.97
N PRO A 86 -0.94 12.76 -9.11
CA PRO A 86 -1.28 12.22 -10.43
C PRO A 86 -1.16 10.69 -10.48
N ALA A 87 -0.08 10.13 -9.95
CA ALA A 87 0.14 8.69 -9.90
C ALA A 87 -0.94 7.95 -9.07
N THR A 88 -1.43 8.56 -7.97
CA THR A 88 -2.51 7.97 -7.17
C THR A 88 -3.82 7.95 -7.94
N LEU A 89 -4.16 9.04 -8.65
CA LEU A 89 -5.35 9.11 -9.49
C LEU A 89 -5.31 8.10 -10.64
N GLU A 90 -4.16 7.99 -11.33
CA GLU A 90 -3.95 7.00 -12.38
C GLU A 90 -4.08 5.57 -11.84
N TYR A 91 -3.48 5.31 -10.68
CA TYR A 91 -3.53 3.99 -10.04
C TYR A 91 -4.94 3.61 -9.63
N GLN A 92 -5.67 4.52 -9.02
CA GLN A 92 -7.08 4.28 -8.64
C GLN A 92 -7.94 3.97 -9.88
N ALA A 93 -7.79 4.75 -10.95
CA ALA A 93 -8.50 4.49 -12.21
C ALA A 93 -8.13 3.13 -12.81
N TYR A 94 -6.85 2.75 -12.77
CA TYR A 94 -6.38 1.45 -13.21
C TYR A 94 -7.01 0.31 -12.40
N LEU A 95 -7.01 0.40 -11.07
CA LEU A 95 -7.61 -0.59 -10.18
C LEU A 95 -9.10 -0.76 -10.43
N HIS A 96 -9.84 0.34 -10.64
CA HIS A 96 -11.27 0.29 -10.96
C HIS A 96 -11.54 -0.37 -12.31
N LYS A 97 -10.76 -0.04 -13.33
CA LYS A 97 -10.87 -0.65 -14.66
C LYS A 97 -10.61 -2.15 -14.60
N MET A 98 -9.51 -2.56 -13.96
CA MET A 98 -9.13 -3.97 -13.82
C MET A 98 -10.13 -4.75 -12.96
N GLY A 99 -10.51 -4.21 -11.79
CA GLY A 99 -11.39 -4.89 -10.86
C GLY A 99 -12.83 -5.05 -11.36
N SER A 100 -13.24 -4.23 -12.34
CA SER A 100 -14.54 -4.32 -13.02
C SER A 100 -14.52 -5.25 -14.24
N ASP A 101 -13.35 -5.64 -14.72
CA ASP A 101 -13.17 -6.51 -15.86
C ASP A 101 -13.31 -7.99 -15.43
N PRO A 102 -14.30 -8.75 -15.92
CA PRO A 102 -14.50 -10.14 -15.54
C PRO A 102 -13.28 -11.05 -15.77
N GLU A 103 -12.47 -10.75 -16.77
CA GLU A 103 -11.29 -11.56 -17.13
C GLU A 103 -10.07 -11.18 -16.27
N ARG A 104 -9.96 -9.90 -15.84
CA ARG A 104 -8.78 -9.37 -15.14
C ARG A 104 -8.98 -9.15 -13.65
N LYS A 105 -10.20 -9.17 -13.13
CA LYS A 105 -10.51 -8.85 -11.74
C LYS A 105 -9.73 -9.69 -10.71
N HIS A 106 -9.34 -10.92 -11.05
CA HIS A 106 -8.56 -11.80 -10.18
C HIS A 106 -7.13 -11.28 -9.94
N LEU A 107 -6.60 -10.41 -10.84
CA LEU A 107 -5.27 -9.83 -10.74
C LEU A 107 -5.14 -8.82 -9.58
N ILE A 108 -6.27 -8.38 -8.99
CA ILE A 108 -6.26 -7.53 -7.79
C ILE A 108 -5.45 -8.14 -6.63
N LYS A 109 -5.30 -9.47 -6.60
CA LYS A 109 -4.45 -10.16 -5.62
C LYS A 109 -2.98 -9.73 -5.68
N ALA A 110 -2.49 -9.34 -6.85
CA ALA A 110 -1.13 -8.84 -7.00
C ALA A 110 -0.95 -7.49 -6.26
N HIS A 111 -1.95 -6.63 -6.34
CA HIS A 111 -1.95 -5.34 -5.65
C HIS A 111 -2.10 -5.51 -4.14
N LEU A 112 -2.97 -6.43 -3.70
CA LEU A 112 -3.07 -6.83 -2.29
C LEU A 112 -1.71 -7.34 -1.78
N TYR A 113 -1.07 -8.23 -2.54
CA TYR A 113 0.25 -8.75 -2.21
C TYR A 113 1.27 -7.62 -2.03
N CYS A 114 1.45 -6.76 -3.03
CA CYS A 114 2.45 -5.71 -2.98
C CYS A 114 2.27 -4.76 -1.79
N ARG A 115 1.03 -4.34 -1.51
CA ARG A 115 0.75 -3.38 -0.46
C ARG A 115 0.74 -4.01 0.92
N HIS A 116 -0.13 -4.96 1.17
CA HIS A 116 -0.32 -5.53 2.51
C HIS A 116 0.86 -6.38 2.97
N MET A 117 1.57 -7.09 2.07
CA MET A 117 2.80 -7.77 2.46
C MET A 117 3.92 -6.80 2.81
N GLY A 118 4.02 -5.66 2.10
CA GLY A 118 4.94 -4.59 2.46
C GLY A 118 4.70 -4.09 3.88
N ASP A 119 3.43 -3.83 4.22
CA ASP A 119 3.03 -3.37 5.55
C ASP A 119 3.30 -4.44 6.64
N LEU A 120 3.00 -5.70 6.34
CA LEU A 120 3.23 -6.82 7.26
C LEU A 120 4.71 -7.10 7.54
N PHE A 121 5.62 -6.81 6.59
CA PHE A 121 7.05 -7.00 6.76
C PHE A 121 7.79 -5.75 7.23
N GLY A 122 7.52 -4.61 6.59
CA GLY A 122 8.23 -3.35 6.84
C GLY A 122 7.54 -2.43 7.84
N GLY A 123 6.25 -2.62 8.07
CA GLY A 123 5.43 -1.67 8.80
C GLY A 123 5.89 -1.39 10.23
N GLN A 124 6.43 -2.39 10.94
CA GLN A 124 6.93 -2.17 12.30
C GLN A 124 8.17 -1.27 12.35
N ILE A 125 8.98 -1.28 11.29
CA ILE A 125 10.11 -0.36 11.16
C ILE A 125 9.57 1.05 10.96
N ILE A 126 8.64 1.23 10.01
CA ILE A 126 8.02 2.52 9.73
C ILE A 126 7.30 3.06 10.95
N LYS A 127 6.53 2.24 11.67
CA LYS A 127 5.83 2.63 12.91
C LYS A 127 6.77 3.28 13.92
N LYS A 128 7.94 2.68 14.15
CA LYS A 128 8.95 3.23 15.05
C LYS A 128 9.47 4.58 14.56
N GLN A 129 9.67 4.73 13.26
CA GLN A 129 10.19 5.94 12.66
C GLN A 129 9.20 7.11 12.70
N VAL A 130 7.90 6.84 12.58
CA VAL A 130 6.85 7.87 12.63
C VAL A 130 6.28 8.10 14.03
N ALA A 131 6.77 7.41 15.06
CA ALA A 131 6.23 7.48 16.43
C ALA A 131 6.26 8.88 17.06
N HIS A 132 7.08 9.78 16.52
CA HIS A 132 7.14 11.19 16.95
C HIS A 132 6.02 12.05 16.37
N ILE A 133 5.29 11.57 15.36
CA ILE A 133 4.21 12.30 14.68
C ILE A 133 2.88 11.57 14.62
N SER A 134 2.85 10.23 14.74
CA SER A 134 1.64 9.41 14.62
C SER A 134 1.70 8.17 15.49
N SER A 135 0.55 7.68 15.95
CA SER A 135 0.45 6.39 16.67
C SER A 135 0.74 5.18 15.79
N GLY A 136 0.63 5.32 14.46
CA GLY A 136 0.95 4.29 13.49
C GLY A 136 0.06 3.04 13.58
N LYS A 137 -1.24 3.22 13.85
CA LYS A 137 -2.25 2.14 13.90
C LYS A 137 -2.34 1.37 12.60
N PHE A 138 -2.02 2.04 11.49
CA PHE A 138 -1.95 1.43 10.18
C PHE A 138 -1.07 0.17 10.16
N TYR A 139 0.03 0.16 10.92
CA TYR A 139 0.99 -0.94 10.97
C TYR A 139 0.75 -1.96 12.07
N ASP A 140 -0.38 -1.87 12.81
CA ASP A 140 -0.76 -2.84 13.84
C ASP A 140 -1.55 -4.01 13.23
N PHE A 141 -0.95 -5.18 13.27
CA PHE A 141 -1.55 -6.42 12.82
C PHE A 141 -1.56 -7.43 13.96
N GLU A 142 -2.72 -7.98 14.31
CA GLU A 142 -2.85 -8.93 15.42
C GLU A 142 -2.19 -10.28 15.11
N ASN A 143 -2.37 -10.81 13.89
CA ASN A 143 -1.89 -12.14 13.49
C ASN A 143 -1.02 -12.09 12.24
N ALA A 144 0.03 -11.25 12.25
CA ALA A 144 0.84 -10.95 11.06
C ALA A 144 1.37 -12.20 10.33
N ASP A 145 1.86 -13.21 11.06
CA ASP A 145 2.43 -14.41 10.42
C ASP A 145 1.37 -15.32 9.80
N ALA A 146 0.20 -15.43 10.45
CA ALA A 146 -0.94 -16.15 9.87
C ALA A 146 -1.44 -15.44 8.60
N MET A 147 -1.55 -14.10 8.62
CA MET A 147 -1.93 -13.31 7.45
C MET A 147 -0.93 -13.46 6.29
N LYS A 148 0.38 -13.42 6.56
CA LYS A 148 1.43 -13.66 5.56
C LYS A 148 1.29 -15.05 4.92
N ALA A 149 1.00 -16.07 5.73
CA ALA A 149 0.80 -17.44 5.23
C ALA A 149 -0.44 -17.52 4.33
N THR A 150 -1.56 -16.94 4.76
CA THR A 150 -2.82 -16.94 4.00
C THR A 150 -2.70 -16.15 2.70
N ILE A 151 -2.07 -14.98 2.70
CA ILE A 151 -1.82 -14.21 1.47
C ILE A 151 -1.04 -15.07 0.47
N ARG A 152 0.00 -15.78 0.91
CA ARG A 152 0.79 -16.66 0.02
C ARG A 152 -0.04 -17.77 -0.61
N GLN A 153 -1.08 -18.26 0.08
CA GLN A 153 -1.96 -19.33 -0.43
C GLN A 153 -2.88 -18.85 -1.56
N ILE A 154 -3.25 -17.57 -1.59
CA ILE A 154 -4.11 -17.02 -2.65
C ILE A 154 -3.34 -16.55 -3.88
N LEU A 155 -2.00 -16.55 -3.82
CA LEU A 155 -1.15 -16.15 -4.94
C LEU A 155 -1.02 -17.26 -5.96
N THR A 156 -1.01 -16.89 -7.23
CA THR A 156 -0.87 -17.77 -8.39
C THR A 156 0.30 -17.28 -9.26
N ASP A 157 0.85 -18.16 -10.10
CA ASP A 157 2.05 -17.85 -10.89
C ASP A 157 1.82 -16.78 -11.98
N ASP A 158 0.56 -16.58 -12.37
CA ASP A 158 0.16 -15.57 -13.37
C ASP A 158 0.15 -14.12 -12.88
N LEU A 159 0.41 -13.89 -11.59
CA LEU A 159 0.38 -12.56 -10.98
C LEU A 159 1.68 -11.75 -11.15
N GLY A 160 2.72 -12.34 -11.74
CA GLY A 160 4.06 -11.72 -11.77
C GLY A 160 4.10 -10.37 -12.45
N ASP A 161 3.56 -10.26 -13.66
CA ASP A 161 3.54 -9.01 -14.42
C ASP A 161 2.69 -7.94 -13.71
N GLU A 162 1.55 -8.33 -13.16
CA GLU A 162 0.67 -7.43 -12.44
C GLU A 162 1.28 -6.94 -11.11
N ALA A 163 2.05 -7.79 -10.43
CA ALA A 163 2.80 -7.39 -9.25
C ALA A 163 3.86 -6.31 -9.57
N ARG A 164 4.50 -6.40 -10.73
CA ARG A 164 5.41 -5.33 -11.20
C ARG A 164 4.66 -4.01 -11.43
N VAL A 165 3.48 -4.05 -12.07
CA VAL A 165 2.62 -2.86 -12.24
C VAL A 165 2.26 -2.22 -10.89
N ALA A 166 1.93 -3.04 -9.88
CA ALA A 166 1.64 -2.53 -8.53
C ALA A 166 2.82 -1.80 -7.89
N PHE A 167 4.05 -2.33 -8.05
CA PHE A 167 5.28 -1.66 -7.59
C PHE A 167 5.57 -0.37 -8.37
N GLU A 168 5.38 -0.37 -9.69
CA GLU A 168 5.59 0.83 -10.53
C GLU A 168 4.70 1.98 -10.08
N TYR A 169 3.41 1.71 -9.79
CA TYR A 169 2.51 2.73 -9.23
C TYR A 169 2.94 3.19 -7.84
N ALA A 170 3.43 2.28 -6.98
CA ALA A 170 3.97 2.66 -5.69
C ALA A 170 5.16 3.62 -5.81
N ILE A 171 6.09 3.31 -6.71
CA ILE A 171 7.27 4.14 -6.99
C ILE A 171 6.86 5.50 -7.55
N LYS A 172 5.95 5.53 -8.53
CA LYS A 172 5.44 6.79 -9.11
C LYS A 172 4.81 7.67 -8.03
N MET A 173 3.94 7.11 -7.18
CA MET A 173 3.32 7.88 -6.08
C MET A 173 4.37 8.46 -5.14
N MET A 174 5.37 7.68 -4.74
CA MET A 174 6.45 8.17 -3.86
C MET A 174 7.30 9.26 -4.51
N LYS A 175 7.53 9.18 -5.83
CA LYS A 175 8.22 10.22 -6.60
C LYS A 175 7.37 11.50 -6.68
N ASP A 176 6.05 11.37 -6.92
CA ASP A 176 5.15 12.52 -6.96
C ASP A 176 5.03 13.23 -5.60
N LEU A 177 5.08 12.47 -4.49
CA LEU A 177 5.00 13.03 -3.15
C LEU A 177 6.24 13.86 -2.77
N TYR A 178 7.40 13.53 -3.31
CA TYR A 178 8.66 14.18 -2.87
C TYR A 178 9.70 14.39 -3.99
N GLY A 179 9.39 14.16 -5.22
CA GLY A 179 10.34 14.25 -6.34
C GLY A 179 9.90 15.14 -7.49
N GLY A 180 8.78 15.80 -7.37
CA GLY A 180 8.18 16.66 -8.40
C GLY A 180 8.60 18.13 -8.34
N GLN A 181 9.79 18.44 -7.78
CA GLN A 181 10.38 19.78 -7.86
C GLN A 181 11.65 19.76 -8.67
#